data_8b6663f07b5b61a146321859bc623cf4
#
_entry.id   8b6663f07b5b61a146321859bc623cf4
#
_cell.length_a   1.000
_cell.length_b   1.000
_cell.length_c   1.000
_cell.angle_alpha   90.00
_cell.angle_beta   90.00
_cell.angle_gamma   90.00
#
_symmetry.space_group_name_H-M   'P 1'
#
loop_
_entity.id
_entity.type
_entity.pdbx_description
1 polymer ?
#
loop_
_entity_poly.entity_id
_entity_poly.type
_entity_poly.pdbx_seq_one_letter_code
_entity_poly.pdbx_strand_id
1 'polypeptide(L)' 'MIHKGVEYTVTAVAPGIWKWQFRIGDRVVSGKTEARLQLLAIRRVQLRIDRELKKAARE' A
#
# COMPACT_ATOMS: atom_id res chain seq x y z
N MET A 1 8.17 -3.87 -4.53
CA MET A 1 7.74 -2.82 -5.48
C MET A 1 7.97 -1.45 -4.86
N ILE A 2 8.15 -0.44 -5.68
CA ILE A 2 8.44 0.92 -5.21
C ILE A 2 7.46 1.90 -5.87
N HIS A 3 6.91 2.81 -5.07
CA HIS A 3 6.03 3.87 -5.55
C HIS A 3 6.44 5.18 -4.88
N LYS A 4 6.87 6.17 -5.68
CA LYS A 4 7.36 7.47 -5.18
C LYS A 4 8.43 7.33 -4.08
N GLY A 5 9.33 6.38 -4.26
CA GLY A 5 10.41 6.14 -3.31
C GLY A 5 10.00 5.31 -2.09
N VAL A 6 8.75 4.90 -1.99
CA VAL A 6 8.24 4.08 -0.89
C VAL A 6 8.20 2.63 -1.32
N GLU A 7 8.91 1.77 -0.61
CA GLU A 7 8.88 0.34 -0.87
C GLU A 7 7.63 -0.27 -0.25
N TYR A 8 6.94 -1.11 -1.02
CA TYR A 8 5.72 -1.75 -0.55
C TYR A 8 5.59 -3.18 -1.08
N THR A 9 4.76 -3.98 -0.41
CA THR A 9 4.45 -5.35 -0.81
C THR A 9 2.94 -5.55 -0.86
N VAL A 10 2.50 -6.39 -1.79
CA VAL A 10 1.10 -6.79 -1.91
C VAL A 10 1.07 -8.30 -2.11
N THR A 11 0.42 -9.02 -1.21
CA THR A 11 0.40 -10.48 -1.22
C THR A 11 -1.03 -10.99 -1.06
N ALA A 12 -1.41 -11.96 -1.89
CA ALA A 12 -2.70 -12.63 -1.75
C ALA A 12 -2.68 -13.54 -0.53
N VAL A 13 -3.62 -13.34 0.41
CA VAL A 13 -3.74 -14.16 1.60
C VAL A 13 -4.94 -15.09 1.55
N ALA A 14 -5.89 -14.78 0.65
CA ALA A 14 -7.08 -15.59 0.39
C ALA A 14 -7.63 -15.17 -0.97
N PRO A 15 -8.52 -15.95 -1.59
CA PRO A 15 -9.14 -15.53 -2.85
C PRO A 15 -9.81 -14.16 -2.71
N GLY A 16 -9.38 -13.20 -3.53
CA GLY A 16 -9.92 -11.85 -3.52
C GLY A 16 -9.49 -10.97 -2.35
N ILE A 17 -8.62 -11.45 -1.47
CA ILE A 17 -8.14 -10.68 -0.32
C ILE A 17 -6.63 -10.53 -0.40
N TRP A 18 -6.18 -9.29 -0.35
CA TRP A 18 -4.77 -8.93 -0.51
C TRP A 18 -4.27 -8.22 0.73
N LYS A 19 -3.15 -8.70 1.27
CA LYS A 19 -2.46 -8.05 2.38
C LYS A 19 -1.38 -7.14 1.80
N TRP A 20 -1.31 -5.91 2.29
CA TRP A 20 -0.31 -4.96 1.83
C TRP A 20 0.43 -4.36 3.01
N GLN A 21 1.65 -3.92 2.74
CA GLN A 21 2.51 -3.29 3.73
C GLN A 21 3.45 -2.33 3.03
N PHE A 22 3.68 -1.18 3.64
CA PHE A 22 4.69 -0.25 3.16
C PHE A 22 5.34 0.47 4.34
N ARG A 23 6.47 1.08 4.07
CA ARG A 23 7.24 1.78 5.10
C ARG A 23 7.51 3.20 4.65
N ILE A 24 7.19 4.18 5.51
CA ILE A 24 7.48 5.59 5.32
C ILE A 24 8.28 6.05 6.52
N GLY A 25 9.58 6.39 6.30
CA GLY A 25 10.48 6.72 7.39
C GLY A 25 10.59 5.56 8.37
N ASP A 26 10.26 5.80 9.62
CA ASP A 26 10.29 4.79 10.68
C ASP A 26 8.93 4.12 10.89
N ARG A 27 7.92 4.49 10.10
CA ARG A 27 6.58 3.94 10.26
C ARG A 27 6.33 2.81 9.27
N VAL A 28 5.78 1.72 9.77
CA VAL A 28 5.30 0.63 8.94
C VAL A 28 3.78 0.66 8.97
N VAL A 29 3.17 0.73 7.79
CA VAL A 29 1.72 0.74 7.64
C VAL A 29 1.32 -0.54 6.93
N SER A 30 0.34 -1.26 7.47
CA SER A 30 -0.14 -2.50 6.87
C SER A 30 -1.65 -2.56 6.92
N GLY A 31 -2.22 -3.39 6.07
CA GLY A 31 -3.66 -3.58 6.02
C GLY A 31 -4.04 -4.63 5.01
N LYS A 32 -5.34 -4.79 4.81
CA LYS A 32 -5.89 -5.73 3.83
C LYS A 32 -6.88 -5.00 2.94
N THR A 33 -7.01 -5.46 1.70
CA THR A 33 -7.99 -4.94 0.77
C THR A 33 -8.61 -6.07 -0.01
N GLU A 34 -9.87 -5.90 -0.42
CA GLU A 34 -10.55 -6.85 -1.29
C GLU A 34 -10.44 -6.34 -2.72
N ALA A 35 -9.98 -7.21 -3.62
CA ALA A 35 -9.88 -6.88 -5.03
C ALA A 35 -9.88 -8.17 -5.83
N ARG A 36 -10.52 -8.15 -6.99
CA ARG A 36 -10.57 -9.31 -7.88
C ARG A 36 -9.24 -9.52 -8.59
N LEU A 37 -8.52 -8.44 -8.84
CA LEU A 37 -7.27 -8.47 -9.59
C LEU A 37 -6.16 -7.85 -8.76
N GLN A 38 -4.98 -8.41 -8.87
CA GLN A 38 -3.79 -7.90 -8.21
C GLN A 38 -3.55 -6.43 -8.55
N LEU A 39 -3.77 -6.06 -9.80
CA LEU A 39 -3.57 -4.68 -10.26
C LEU A 39 -4.43 -3.68 -9.47
N LEU A 40 -5.67 -4.05 -9.16
CA LEU A 40 -6.55 -3.21 -8.36
C LEU A 40 -6.05 -3.06 -6.93
N ALA A 41 -5.56 -4.15 -6.35
CA ALA A 41 -4.98 -4.12 -5.01
C ALA A 41 -3.75 -3.21 -4.98
N ILE A 42 -2.86 -3.34 -5.96
CA ILE A 42 -1.67 -2.52 -6.07
C ILE A 42 -2.05 -1.04 -6.18
N ARG A 43 -3.04 -0.73 -7.00
CA ARG A 43 -3.50 0.65 -7.20
C ARG A 43 -4.03 1.26 -5.90
N ARG A 44 -4.78 0.49 -5.13
CA ARG A 44 -5.29 0.95 -3.84
C ARG A 44 -4.17 1.23 -2.84
N VAL A 45 -3.15 0.37 -2.83
CA VAL A 45 -1.97 0.58 -1.99
C VAL A 45 -1.23 1.85 -2.40
N GLN A 46 -1.04 2.07 -3.69
CA GLN A 46 -0.40 3.27 -4.20
C GLN A 46 -1.15 4.54 -3.79
N LEU A 47 -2.48 4.52 -3.85
CA LEU A 47 -3.30 5.64 -3.42
C LEU A 47 -3.14 5.89 -1.91
N ARG A 48 -3.04 4.83 -1.12
CA ARG A 48 -2.80 4.96 0.31
C ARG A 48 -1.43 5.57 0.60
N ILE A 49 -0.41 5.15 -0.16
CA ILE A 49 0.94 5.72 -0.05
C ILE A 49 0.92 7.21 -0.37
N ASP A 50 0.23 7.60 -1.45
CA ASP A 50 0.09 8.99 -1.84
C ASP A 50 -0.53 9.82 -0.71
N ARG A 51 -1.57 9.29 -0.09
CA ARG A 51 -2.25 9.95 1.02
C ARG A 51 -1.31 10.13 2.22
N GLU A 52 -0.56 9.10 2.57
CA GLU A 52 0.35 9.16 3.70
C GLU A 52 1.52 10.12 3.44
N LEU A 53 2.05 10.14 2.21
CA LEU A 53 3.10 11.08 1.83
C LEU A 53 2.61 12.52 1.89
N LYS A 54 1.41 12.76 1.41
CA LYS A 54 0.81 14.10 1.45
C LYS A 54 0.57 14.56 2.88
N LYS A 55 0.16 13.64 3.75
CA LYS A 55 -0.05 13.92 5.16
C LYS A 55 1.27 14.24 5.87
N ALA A 56 2.32 13.49 5.57
CA ALA A 56 3.65 13.73 6.13
C ALA A 56 4.23 15.07 5.66
N ALA A 57 3.98 15.44 4.41
CA ALA A 57 4.48 16.70 3.85
C ALA A 57 3.82 17.94 4.47
N ARG A 58 2.68 17.79 5.13
CA ARG A 58 1.98 18.90 5.78
C ARG A 58 2.48 19.19 7.19
N GLU A 59 3.24 18.27 7.75
CA GLU A 59 3.85 18.44 9.05
C GLU A 59 5.28 18.96 8.92
#